data_2ed492469a24aa922e2d19b4260b22ff
#
_entry.id   2ed492469a24aa922e2d19b4260b22ff
#
_cell.length_a   1.000
_cell.length_b   1.000
_cell.length_c   1.000
_cell.angle_alpha   90.00
_cell.angle_beta   90.00
_cell.angle_gamma   90.00
#
_symmetry.space_group_name_H-M   'P 1'
#
loop_
_entity.id
_entity.type
_entity.pdbx_description
1 polymer ?
#
loop_
_entity_poly.entity_id
_entity_poly.type
_entity_poly.pdbx_seq_one_letter_code
_entity_poly.pdbx_strand_id
1 'polypeptide(L)'
;MNAVFCAVFIISAALLAATAPEEFLSSLLGGARSAAQVALTLFCVYAVWMGLANVAESSGITKKTAKLFRPLCAKIFKTDSREACEAAAMNLTCDLLGAGASTPFAVKAMAEFEKEGNAYAQKLLFIINAAGFQLIPSTVIALRAGYGSAAAADIFLPSLVCSFITLALSVFLYVISEKALANVRRKRGAGRQSGKGARRATLTRAAGGRREG
;
A
#
# COMPACT_ATOMS: atom_id res chain seq x y z
N MET A 1 -4.24 -16.75 5.22
CA MET A 1 -4.07 -16.15 6.56
C MET A 1 -5.35 -16.21 7.39
N ASN A 2 -6.52 -15.86 6.83
CA ASN A 2 -7.78 -15.89 7.60
C ASN A 2 -8.13 -17.29 8.18
N ALA A 3 -7.92 -18.37 7.41
CA ALA A 3 -8.22 -19.73 7.89
C ALA A 3 -7.35 -20.13 9.10
N VAL A 4 -6.06 -19.80 9.09
CA VAL A 4 -5.15 -20.09 10.21
C VAL A 4 -5.56 -19.28 11.44
N PHE A 5 -5.85 -17.99 11.27
CA PHE A 5 -6.32 -17.13 12.36
C PHE A 5 -7.62 -17.67 12.98
N CYS A 6 -8.61 -17.99 12.14
CA CYS A 6 -9.88 -18.54 12.61
C CYS A 6 -9.69 -19.90 13.34
N ALA A 7 -8.82 -20.77 12.81
CA ALA A 7 -8.53 -22.05 13.45
C ALA A 7 -7.90 -21.87 14.84
N VAL A 8 -6.87 -21.01 14.94
CA VAL A 8 -6.22 -20.71 16.22
C VAL A 8 -7.20 -20.10 17.20
N PHE A 9 -8.03 -19.15 16.75
CA PHE A 9 -9.05 -18.53 17.62
C PHE A 9 -10.08 -19.56 18.13
N ILE A 10 -10.63 -20.39 17.25
CA ILE A 10 -11.63 -21.39 17.62
C ILE A 10 -11.03 -22.44 18.57
N ILE A 11 -9.82 -22.94 18.28
CA ILE A 11 -9.14 -23.92 19.13
C ILE A 11 -8.85 -23.33 20.52
N SER A 12 -8.34 -22.09 20.57
CA SER A 12 -8.05 -21.42 21.85
C SER A 12 -9.32 -21.18 22.66
N ALA A 13 -10.40 -20.74 21.99
CA ALA A 13 -11.69 -20.53 22.65
C ALA A 13 -12.27 -21.82 23.18
N ALA A 14 -12.22 -22.91 22.41
CA ALA A 14 -12.71 -24.24 22.83
C ALA A 14 -11.88 -24.80 23.99
N LEU A 15 -10.57 -24.68 23.95
CA LEU A 15 -9.68 -25.09 25.04
C LEU A 15 -9.98 -24.32 26.33
N LEU A 16 -10.07 -22.99 26.24
CA LEU A 16 -10.36 -22.16 27.41
C LEU A 16 -11.75 -22.46 27.99
N ALA A 17 -12.76 -22.63 27.16
CA ALA A 17 -14.11 -23.01 27.59
C ALA A 17 -14.18 -24.40 28.27
N ALA A 18 -13.31 -25.33 27.83
CA ALA A 18 -13.26 -26.69 28.43
C ALA A 18 -12.43 -26.75 29.72
N THR A 19 -11.35 -25.96 29.81
CA THR A 19 -10.40 -26.01 30.94
C THR A 19 -10.73 -25.02 32.06
N ALA A 20 -11.29 -23.85 31.72
CA ALA A 20 -11.58 -22.77 32.66
C ALA A 20 -12.82 -21.98 32.21
N PRO A 21 -14.03 -22.54 32.29
CA PRO A 21 -15.25 -21.91 31.75
C PRO A 21 -15.58 -20.57 32.40
N GLU A 22 -15.25 -20.37 33.66
CA GLU A 22 -15.46 -19.10 34.37
C GLU A 22 -14.54 -18.00 33.86
N GLU A 23 -13.31 -18.35 33.50
CA GLU A 23 -12.35 -17.42 32.93
C GLU A 23 -12.64 -17.10 31.44
N PHE A 24 -13.30 -18.01 30.74
CA PHE A 24 -13.64 -17.83 29.33
C PHE A 24 -14.51 -16.59 29.11
N LEU A 25 -15.59 -16.44 29.87
CA LEU A 25 -16.49 -15.30 29.72
C LEU A 25 -15.82 -13.98 30.14
N SER A 26 -15.08 -13.99 31.24
CA SER A 26 -14.37 -12.83 31.74
C SER A 26 -13.28 -12.36 30.75
N SER A 27 -12.53 -13.29 30.16
CA SER A 27 -11.53 -13.04 29.14
C SER A 27 -12.14 -12.49 27.84
N LEU A 28 -13.28 -13.06 27.43
CA LEU A 28 -14.01 -12.58 26.23
C LEU A 28 -14.50 -11.14 26.42
N LEU A 29 -15.10 -10.83 27.57
CA LEU A 29 -15.55 -9.48 27.90
C LEU A 29 -14.38 -8.50 28.05
N GLY A 30 -13.28 -8.94 28.67
CA GLY A 30 -12.04 -8.16 28.76
C GLY A 30 -11.46 -7.83 27.38
N GLY A 31 -11.42 -8.81 26.50
CA GLY A 31 -11.00 -8.63 25.11
C GLY A 31 -11.92 -7.67 24.34
N ALA A 32 -13.23 -7.81 24.49
CA ALA A 32 -14.20 -6.91 23.87
C ALA A 32 -14.04 -5.45 24.37
N ARG A 33 -13.85 -5.25 25.67
CA ARG A 33 -13.58 -3.91 26.24
C ARG A 33 -12.28 -3.32 25.69
N SER A 34 -11.21 -4.09 25.63
CA SER A 34 -9.93 -3.64 25.07
C SER A 34 -10.07 -3.26 23.60
N ALA A 35 -10.77 -4.06 22.81
CA ALA A 35 -11.04 -3.76 21.41
C ALA A 35 -11.87 -2.47 21.25
N ALA A 36 -12.90 -2.27 22.06
CA ALA A 36 -13.72 -1.06 22.06
C ALA A 36 -12.90 0.19 22.43
N GLN A 37 -12.03 0.07 23.43
CA GLN A 37 -11.15 1.17 23.86
C GLN A 37 -10.15 1.56 22.76
N VAL A 38 -9.52 0.57 22.10
CA VAL A 38 -8.63 0.81 20.98
C VAL A 38 -9.40 1.48 19.83
N ALA A 39 -10.57 0.95 19.48
CA ALA A 39 -11.40 1.51 18.42
C ALA A 39 -11.78 2.99 18.69
N LEU A 40 -12.19 3.29 19.92
CA LEU A 40 -12.52 4.65 20.34
C LEU A 40 -11.29 5.59 20.26
N THR A 41 -10.15 5.13 20.76
CA THR A 41 -8.89 5.91 20.69
C THR A 41 -8.52 6.21 19.25
N LEU A 42 -8.58 5.20 18.37
CA LEU A 42 -8.31 5.38 16.95
C LEU A 42 -9.30 6.35 16.30
N PHE A 43 -10.59 6.22 16.62
CA PHE A 43 -11.62 7.14 16.12
C PHE A 43 -11.32 8.60 16.52
N CYS A 44 -11.00 8.86 17.79
CA CYS A 44 -10.64 10.19 18.27
C CYS A 44 -9.41 10.75 17.55
N VAL A 45 -8.36 9.93 17.39
CA VAL A 45 -7.13 10.33 16.67
C VAL A 45 -7.45 10.67 15.21
N TYR A 46 -8.20 9.81 14.52
CA TYR A 46 -8.59 10.05 13.13
C TYR A 46 -9.50 11.28 12.99
N ALA A 47 -10.44 11.51 13.92
CA ALA A 47 -11.31 12.68 13.89
C ALA A 47 -10.49 13.98 13.97
N VAL A 48 -9.51 14.06 14.85
CA VAL A 48 -8.60 15.21 14.97
C VAL A 48 -7.80 15.41 13.69
N TRP A 49 -7.17 14.34 13.17
CA TRP A 49 -6.35 14.45 11.96
C TRP A 49 -7.18 14.77 10.71
N MET A 50 -8.39 14.20 10.59
CA MET A 50 -9.29 14.54 9.50
C MET A 50 -9.76 16.00 9.57
N GLY A 51 -10.00 16.52 10.79
CA GLY A 51 -10.29 17.94 10.99
C GLY A 51 -9.12 18.82 10.54
N LEU A 52 -7.89 18.52 10.97
CA LEU A 52 -6.68 19.24 10.55
C LEU A 52 -6.44 19.16 9.04
N ALA A 53 -6.65 17.98 8.44
CA ALA A 53 -6.51 17.80 7.00
C ALA A 53 -7.51 18.63 6.22
N ASN A 54 -8.78 18.71 6.67
CA ASN A 54 -9.80 19.56 6.07
C ASN A 54 -9.46 21.05 6.16
N VAL A 55 -8.91 21.49 7.29
CA VAL A 55 -8.43 22.88 7.46
C VAL A 55 -7.26 23.16 6.51
N ALA A 56 -6.31 22.24 6.40
CA ALA A 56 -5.17 22.35 5.47
C ALA A 56 -5.62 22.37 4.01
N GLU A 57 -6.64 21.59 3.65
CA GLU A 57 -7.21 21.58 2.30
C GLU A 57 -7.95 22.88 1.99
N SER A 58 -8.80 23.34 2.90
CA SER A 58 -9.58 24.58 2.73
C SER A 58 -8.71 25.83 2.71
N SER A 59 -7.59 25.83 3.46
CA SER A 59 -6.59 26.90 3.44
C SER A 59 -5.72 26.91 2.17
N GLY A 60 -5.79 25.87 1.34
CA GLY A 60 -5.01 25.73 0.12
C GLY A 60 -3.56 25.33 0.34
N ILE A 61 -3.16 25.02 1.57
CA ILE A 61 -1.80 24.56 1.91
C ILE A 61 -1.50 23.26 1.16
N THR A 62 -2.42 22.29 1.20
CA THR A 62 -2.27 21.01 0.49
C THR A 62 -2.07 21.19 -1.01
N LYS A 63 -2.78 22.13 -1.63
CA LYS A 63 -2.63 22.46 -3.06
C LYS A 63 -1.25 23.07 -3.36
N LYS A 64 -0.73 23.93 -2.49
CA LYS A 64 0.62 24.50 -2.63
C LYS A 64 1.70 23.44 -2.49
N THR A 65 1.57 22.56 -1.48
CA THR A 65 2.50 21.46 -1.25
C THR A 65 2.44 20.43 -2.38
N ALA A 66 1.24 20.09 -2.87
CA ALA A 66 1.08 19.21 -4.01
C ALA A 66 1.73 19.76 -5.30
N LYS A 67 1.67 21.09 -5.53
CA LYS A 67 2.39 21.72 -6.65
C LYS A 67 3.90 21.53 -6.55
N LEU A 68 4.46 21.60 -5.34
CA LEU A 68 5.88 21.38 -5.10
C LEU A 68 6.30 19.94 -5.40
N PHE A 69 5.47 18.96 -4.99
CA PHE A 69 5.73 17.52 -5.21
C PHE A 69 5.37 17.04 -6.63
N ARG A 70 4.59 17.80 -7.38
CA ARG A 70 4.13 17.43 -8.71
C ARG A 70 5.25 16.98 -9.66
N PRO A 71 6.37 17.73 -9.86
CA PRO A 71 7.43 17.31 -10.77
C PRO A 71 8.11 16.02 -10.31
N LEU A 72 8.19 15.81 -9.00
CA LEU A 72 8.70 14.58 -8.43
C LEU A 72 7.74 13.39 -8.70
N CYS A 73 6.44 13.60 -8.51
CA CYS A 73 5.41 12.61 -8.80
C CYS A 73 5.38 12.22 -10.27
N ALA A 74 5.43 13.18 -11.20
CA ALA A 74 5.49 12.92 -12.63
C ALA A 74 6.67 12.01 -13.00
N LYS A 75 7.83 12.25 -12.41
CA LYS A 75 9.04 11.45 -12.66
C LYS A 75 8.99 10.07 -12.01
N ILE A 76 8.50 9.98 -10.77
CA ILE A 76 8.42 8.71 -10.01
C ILE A 76 7.36 7.78 -10.62
N PHE A 77 6.16 8.30 -10.87
CA PHE A 77 5.03 7.53 -11.40
C PHE A 77 5.03 7.41 -12.92
N LYS A 78 5.94 8.12 -13.62
CA LYS A 78 6.04 8.12 -15.09
C LYS A 78 4.69 8.41 -15.75
N THR A 79 4.03 9.46 -15.30
CA THR A 79 2.75 9.92 -15.81
C THR A 79 2.84 11.34 -16.30
N ASP A 80 2.14 11.64 -17.40
CA ASP A 80 2.02 12.98 -17.97
C ASP A 80 0.71 13.66 -17.56
N SER A 81 -0.24 12.90 -16.95
CA SER A 81 -1.49 13.45 -16.47
C SER A 81 -1.28 14.39 -15.30
N ARG A 82 -1.85 15.56 -15.43
CA ARG A 82 -1.84 16.59 -14.40
C ARG A 82 -2.68 16.16 -13.19
N GLU A 83 -3.84 15.60 -13.46
CA GLU A 83 -4.81 15.16 -12.45
C GLU A 83 -4.22 14.01 -11.60
N ALA A 84 -3.61 13.04 -12.25
CA ALA A 84 -2.93 11.92 -11.59
C ALA A 84 -1.76 12.40 -10.71
N CYS A 85 -0.92 13.32 -11.23
CA CYS A 85 0.18 13.91 -10.47
C CYS A 85 -0.33 14.70 -9.25
N GLU A 86 -1.38 15.50 -9.42
CA GLU A 86 -1.93 16.29 -8.32
C GLU A 86 -2.52 15.39 -7.23
N ALA A 87 -3.31 14.37 -7.59
CA ALA A 87 -3.87 13.43 -6.65
C ALA A 87 -2.79 12.61 -5.91
N ALA A 88 -1.78 12.11 -6.63
CA ALA A 88 -0.65 11.40 -6.02
C ALA A 88 0.18 12.30 -5.08
N ALA A 89 0.42 13.55 -5.48
CA ALA A 89 1.14 14.50 -4.64
C ALA A 89 0.35 14.87 -3.37
N MET A 90 -0.97 14.98 -3.46
CA MET A 90 -1.82 15.19 -2.28
C MET A 90 -1.81 13.97 -1.37
N ASN A 91 -1.88 12.75 -1.91
CA ASN A 91 -1.75 11.53 -1.13
C ASN A 91 -0.42 11.49 -0.37
N LEU A 92 0.70 11.68 -1.07
CA LEU A 92 2.03 11.68 -0.43
C LEU A 92 2.18 12.79 0.63
N THR A 93 1.58 13.96 0.40
CA THR A 93 1.58 15.05 1.37
C THR A 93 0.82 14.67 2.64
N CYS A 94 -0.35 14.05 2.49
CA CYS A 94 -1.15 13.59 3.62
C CYS A 94 -0.46 12.44 4.37
N ASP A 95 0.15 11.49 3.67
CA ASP A 95 0.92 10.40 4.29
C ASP A 95 2.11 10.95 5.10
N LEU A 96 2.81 11.95 4.55
CA LEU A 96 3.94 12.58 5.23
C LEU A 96 3.52 13.24 6.54
N LEU A 97 2.35 13.86 6.56
CA LEU A 97 1.81 14.48 7.78
C LEU A 97 1.24 13.46 8.78
N GLY A 98 1.19 12.17 8.43
CA GLY A 98 0.64 11.12 9.28
C GLY A 98 -0.88 11.15 9.37
N ALA A 99 -1.53 11.82 8.45
CA ALA A 99 -2.97 11.96 8.42
C ALA A 99 -3.61 10.71 7.77
N GLY A 100 -4.51 10.02 8.48
CA GLY A 100 -5.34 8.95 7.90
C GLY A 100 -6.25 9.42 6.75
N ALA A 101 -6.19 10.71 6.39
CA ALA A 101 -6.89 11.35 5.28
C ALA A 101 -6.25 11.10 3.90
N SER A 102 -5.16 10.37 3.81
CA SER A 102 -4.47 10.10 2.54
C SER A 102 -5.27 9.17 1.61
N THR A 103 -6.07 8.27 2.17
CA THR A 103 -6.81 7.24 1.44
C THR A 103 -7.69 7.77 0.29
N PRO A 104 -8.52 8.82 0.47
CA PRO A 104 -9.32 9.36 -0.64
C PRO A 104 -8.47 9.85 -1.82
N PHE A 105 -7.32 10.46 -1.54
CA PHE A 105 -6.38 10.92 -2.56
C PHE A 105 -5.67 9.76 -3.25
N ALA A 106 -5.35 8.68 -2.50
CA ALA A 106 -4.79 7.46 -3.08
C ALA A 106 -5.78 6.81 -4.06
N VAL A 107 -7.04 6.68 -3.66
CA VAL A 107 -8.10 6.12 -4.53
C VAL A 107 -8.28 6.96 -5.79
N LYS A 108 -8.31 8.30 -5.65
CA LYS A 108 -8.40 9.21 -6.78
C LYS A 108 -7.18 9.07 -7.72
N ALA A 109 -5.98 9.04 -7.18
CA ALA A 109 -4.77 8.86 -7.99
C ALA A 109 -4.75 7.50 -8.70
N MET A 110 -5.17 6.43 -8.03
CA MET A 110 -5.30 5.10 -8.65
C MET A 110 -6.28 5.10 -9.81
N ALA A 111 -7.44 5.76 -9.66
CA ALA A 111 -8.43 5.86 -10.73
C ALA A 111 -7.90 6.64 -11.96
N GLU A 112 -7.12 7.71 -11.73
CA GLU A 112 -6.49 8.45 -12.84
C GLU A 112 -5.39 7.62 -13.53
N PHE A 113 -4.56 6.90 -12.78
CA PHE A 113 -3.58 5.97 -13.34
C PHE A 113 -4.23 4.81 -14.12
N GLU A 114 -5.42 4.37 -13.70
CA GLU A 114 -6.19 3.36 -14.44
C GLU A 114 -6.68 3.87 -15.78
N LYS A 115 -7.19 5.10 -15.85
CA LYS A 115 -7.59 5.75 -17.11
C LYS A 115 -6.43 5.86 -18.10
N GLU A 116 -5.21 6.09 -17.60
CA GLU A 116 -3.99 6.09 -18.41
C GLU A 116 -3.49 4.69 -18.79
N GLY A 117 -4.02 3.63 -18.19
CA GLY A 117 -3.47 2.27 -18.31
C GLY A 117 -2.09 2.11 -17.66
N ASN A 118 -1.73 3.00 -16.72
CA ASN A 118 -0.44 3.02 -16.06
C ASN A 118 -0.38 2.09 -14.84
N ALA A 119 -0.37 0.78 -15.10
CA ALA A 119 -0.29 -0.24 -14.06
C ALA A 119 1.00 -0.14 -13.21
N TYR A 120 2.07 0.46 -13.73
CA TYR A 120 3.28 0.70 -12.97
C TYR A 120 3.03 1.70 -11.84
N ALA A 121 2.38 2.83 -12.15
CA ALA A 121 2.07 3.87 -11.18
C ALA A 121 1.08 3.39 -10.11
N GLN A 122 0.06 2.63 -10.49
CA GLN A 122 -0.90 2.04 -9.55
C GLN A 122 -0.20 1.16 -8.50
N LYS A 123 0.62 0.22 -8.96
CA LYS A 123 1.36 -0.67 -8.06
C LYS A 123 2.35 0.08 -7.17
N LEU A 124 3.07 1.05 -7.74
CA LEU A 124 4.03 1.84 -6.99
C LEU A 124 3.34 2.68 -5.90
N LEU A 125 2.23 3.34 -6.23
CA LEU A 125 1.44 4.09 -5.26
C LEU A 125 0.92 3.18 -4.14
N PHE A 126 0.41 1.99 -4.49
CA PHE A 126 -0.01 0.99 -3.51
C PHE A 126 1.13 0.60 -2.57
N ILE A 127 2.33 0.35 -3.10
CA ILE A 127 3.50 -0.04 -2.31
C ILE A 127 3.95 1.10 -1.38
N ILE A 128 3.95 2.34 -1.86
CA ILE A 128 4.30 3.51 -1.04
C ILE A 128 3.32 3.65 0.13
N ASN A 129 2.02 3.56 -0.12
CA ASN A 129 1.00 3.61 0.93
C ASN A 129 1.11 2.41 1.89
N ALA A 130 1.35 1.19 1.37
CA ALA A 130 1.52 -0.01 2.18
C ALA A 130 2.80 0.02 3.04
N ALA A 131 3.84 0.73 2.62
CA ALA A 131 5.04 0.95 3.42
C ALA A 131 4.78 1.81 4.66
N GLY A 132 3.67 2.56 4.68
CA GLY A 132 3.20 3.30 5.85
C GLY A 132 4.17 4.40 6.30
N PHE A 133 4.84 5.07 5.34
CA PHE A 133 5.74 6.16 5.68
C PHE A 133 4.97 7.33 6.27
N GLN A 134 5.30 7.68 7.51
CA GLN A 134 4.71 8.80 8.24
C GLN A 134 5.82 9.61 8.90
N LEU A 135 5.75 10.93 8.80
CA LEU A 135 6.67 11.81 9.52
C LEU A 135 6.34 11.79 11.01
N ILE A 136 5.05 11.83 11.35
CA ILE A 136 4.58 11.79 12.73
C ILE A 136 3.74 10.52 12.94
N PRO A 137 4.22 9.53 13.73
CA PRO A 137 3.48 8.31 14.03
C PRO A 137 2.39 8.57 15.08
N SER A 138 1.47 9.48 14.75
CA SER A 138 0.46 10.04 15.67
C SER A 138 -0.43 8.96 16.30
N THR A 139 -0.81 7.95 15.53
CA THR A 139 -1.65 6.83 16.01
C THR A 139 -0.94 6.02 17.09
N VAL A 140 0.36 5.72 16.88
CA VAL A 140 1.14 4.94 17.86
C VAL A 140 1.39 5.76 19.13
N ILE A 141 1.71 7.06 18.98
CA ILE A 141 1.90 7.97 20.11
C ILE A 141 0.61 8.09 20.92
N ALA A 142 -0.53 8.26 20.25
CA ALA A 142 -1.82 8.37 20.93
C ALA A 142 -2.22 7.08 21.66
N LEU A 143 -2.00 5.91 21.06
CA LEU A 143 -2.23 4.63 21.72
C LEU A 143 -1.34 4.46 22.95
N ARG A 144 -0.05 4.73 22.85
CA ARG A 144 0.88 4.68 23.98
C ARG A 144 0.46 5.61 25.11
N ALA A 145 0.06 6.84 24.78
CA ALA A 145 -0.46 7.79 25.75
C ALA A 145 -1.75 7.30 26.41
N GLY A 146 -2.68 6.73 25.62
CA GLY A 146 -3.93 6.16 26.11
C GLY A 146 -3.74 4.96 27.06
N TYR A 147 -2.64 4.22 26.89
CA TYR A 147 -2.24 3.14 27.80
C TYR A 147 -1.31 3.58 28.94
N GLY A 148 -1.20 4.88 29.19
CA GLY A 148 -0.47 5.43 30.34
C GLY A 148 1.06 5.42 30.19
N SER A 149 1.62 5.38 28.99
CA SER A 149 3.05 5.47 28.79
C SER A 149 3.60 6.83 29.26
N ALA A 150 4.58 6.82 30.17
CA ALA A 150 5.21 8.03 30.68
C ALA A 150 5.95 8.84 29.59
N ALA A 151 6.39 8.18 28.52
CA ALA A 151 7.14 8.78 27.41
C ALA A 151 6.57 8.28 26.07
N ALA A 152 5.32 8.65 25.78
CA ALA A 152 4.62 8.19 24.58
C ALA A 152 5.30 8.59 23.27
N ALA A 153 5.99 9.74 23.25
CA ALA A 153 6.64 10.30 22.07
C ALA A 153 8.04 9.72 21.78
N ASP A 154 8.66 8.95 22.67
CA ASP A 154 10.00 8.37 22.46
C ASP A 154 10.08 7.46 21.24
N ILE A 155 8.95 6.91 20.82
CA ILE A 155 8.84 6.08 19.60
C ILE A 155 9.01 6.90 18.31
N PHE A 156 9.00 8.23 18.37
CA PHE A 156 9.05 9.10 17.19
C PHE A 156 10.26 8.81 16.30
N LEU A 157 11.45 8.92 16.87
CA LEU A 157 12.69 8.75 16.09
C LEU A 157 12.90 7.32 15.58
N PRO A 158 12.74 6.26 16.40
CA PRO A 158 12.78 4.89 15.91
C PRO A 158 11.76 4.60 14.79
N SER A 159 10.52 5.08 14.95
CA SER A 159 9.48 4.88 13.93
C SER A 159 9.81 5.58 12.63
N LEU A 160 10.35 6.80 12.70
CA LEU A 160 10.76 7.56 11.52
C LEU A 160 11.86 6.84 10.74
N VAL A 161 12.88 6.35 11.44
CA VAL A 161 13.99 5.60 10.82
C VAL A 161 13.48 4.30 10.19
N CYS A 162 12.68 3.52 10.93
CA CYS A 162 12.12 2.27 10.43
C CYS A 162 11.21 2.49 9.20
N SER A 163 10.32 3.49 9.23
CA SER A 163 9.42 3.78 8.11
C SER A 163 10.18 4.25 6.88
N PHE A 164 11.24 5.04 7.06
CA PHE A 164 12.10 5.47 5.95
C PHE A 164 12.84 4.28 5.31
N ILE A 165 13.43 3.40 6.13
CA ILE A 165 14.10 2.18 5.64
C ILE A 165 13.10 1.28 4.91
N THR A 166 11.91 1.10 5.48
CA THR A 166 10.84 0.27 4.88
C THR A 166 10.40 0.84 3.54
N LEU A 167 10.20 2.15 3.44
CA LEU A 167 9.85 2.81 2.19
C LEU A 167 10.94 2.62 1.13
N ALA A 168 12.20 2.93 1.49
CA ALA A 168 13.33 2.80 0.59
C ALA A 168 13.49 1.35 0.07
N LEU A 169 13.40 0.38 0.97
CA LEU A 169 13.50 -1.04 0.63
C LEU A 169 12.35 -1.51 -0.25
N SER A 170 11.12 -1.10 0.07
CA SER A 170 9.92 -1.47 -0.69
C SER A 170 9.96 -0.93 -2.13
N VAL A 171 10.33 0.34 -2.30
CA VAL A 171 10.49 0.95 -3.63
C VAL A 171 11.64 0.30 -4.40
N PHE A 172 12.77 0.03 -3.75
CA PHE A 172 13.92 -0.64 -4.35
C PHE A 172 13.57 -2.05 -4.86
N LEU A 173 12.94 -2.86 -4.00
CA LEU A 173 12.49 -4.21 -4.37
C LEU A 173 11.47 -4.18 -5.51
N TYR A 174 10.55 -3.22 -5.49
CA TYR A 174 9.58 -3.06 -6.56
C TYR A 174 10.26 -2.75 -7.90
N VAL A 175 11.17 -1.79 -7.93
CA VAL A 175 11.88 -1.41 -9.16
C VAL A 175 12.70 -2.57 -9.71
N ILE A 176 13.35 -3.36 -8.85
CA ILE A 176 14.08 -4.56 -9.27
C ILE A 176 13.12 -5.62 -9.81
N SER A 177 12.02 -5.88 -9.12
CA SER A 177 11.04 -6.88 -9.54
C SER A 177 10.42 -6.55 -10.91
N GLU A 178 10.07 -5.28 -11.15
CA GLU A 178 9.55 -4.83 -12.45
C GLU A 178 10.60 -4.97 -13.57
N LYS A 179 11.87 -4.64 -13.31
CA LYS A 179 12.95 -4.86 -14.28
C LYS A 179 13.16 -6.35 -14.58
N ALA A 180 13.14 -7.21 -13.56
CA ALA A 180 13.26 -8.65 -13.72
C ALA A 180 12.08 -9.22 -14.53
N LEU A 181 10.85 -8.79 -14.22
CA LEU A 181 9.64 -9.20 -14.95
C LEU A 181 9.67 -8.77 -16.41
N ALA A 182 10.11 -7.54 -16.68
CA ALA A 182 10.26 -7.02 -18.04
C ALA A 182 11.26 -7.86 -18.85
N ASN A 183 12.39 -8.25 -18.24
CA ASN A 183 13.39 -9.11 -18.88
C ASN A 183 12.83 -10.51 -19.18
N VAL A 184 12.08 -11.10 -18.25
CA VAL A 184 11.43 -12.43 -18.47
C VAL A 184 10.38 -12.35 -19.58
N ARG A 185 9.55 -11.31 -19.59
CA ARG A 185 8.54 -11.09 -20.66
C ARG A 185 9.21 -10.93 -22.02
N ARG A 186 10.29 -10.17 -22.10
CA ARG A 186 11.08 -9.97 -23.33
C ARG A 186 11.66 -11.29 -23.85
N LYS A 187 12.24 -12.12 -22.98
CA LYS A 187 12.78 -13.44 -23.36
C LYS A 187 11.69 -14.39 -23.83
N ARG A 188 10.53 -14.41 -23.17
CA ARG A 188 9.38 -15.24 -23.60
C ARG A 188 8.79 -14.77 -24.93
N GLY A 189 8.72 -13.46 -25.16
CA GLY A 189 8.27 -12.86 -26.42
C GLY A 189 9.18 -13.23 -27.60
N ALA A 190 10.49 -13.14 -27.41
CA ALA A 190 11.49 -13.52 -28.43
C ALA A 190 11.42 -15.03 -28.77
N GLY A 191 11.28 -15.91 -27.78
CA GLY A 191 11.14 -17.35 -28.00
C GLY A 191 9.86 -17.72 -28.78
N ARG A 192 8.77 -16.99 -28.52
CA ARG A 192 7.48 -17.23 -29.22
C ARG A 192 7.50 -16.77 -30.68
N GLN A 193 8.25 -15.68 -30.99
CA GLN A 193 8.43 -15.23 -32.36
C GLN A 193 9.35 -16.17 -33.15
N SER A 194 10.43 -16.66 -32.55
CA SER A 194 11.33 -17.65 -33.16
C SER A 194 10.61 -18.95 -33.49
N GLY A 195 9.76 -19.46 -32.57
CA GLY A 195 8.96 -20.66 -32.80
C GLY A 195 7.90 -20.49 -33.90
N LYS A 196 7.28 -19.30 -34.01
CA LYS A 196 6.34 -19.00 -35.12
C LYS A 196 7.05 -18.90 -36.45
N GLY A 197 8.24 -18.32 -36.52
CA GLY A 197 9.07 -18.23 -37.73
C GLY A 197 9.50 -19.62 -38.23
N ALA A 198 9.98 -20.48 -37.32
CA ALA A 198 10.39 -21.85 -37.66
C ALA A 198 9.19 -22.67 -38.19
N ARG A 199 8.02 -22.57 -37.56
CA ARG A 199 6.80 -23.28 -37.99
C ARG A 199 6.28 -22.80 -39.35
N ARG A 200 6.41 -21.50 -39.66
CA ARG A 200 6.03 -20.94 -40.94
C ARG A 200 6.99 -21.38 -42.07
N ALA A 201 8.30 -21.43 -41.77
CA ALA A 201 9.29 -21.96 -42.69
C ALA A 201 9.12 -23.44 -43.04
N THR A 202 8.73 -24.27 -42.06
CA THR A 202 8.42 -25.70 -42.29
C THR A 202 7.16 -25.89 -43.13
N LEU A 203 6.12 -25.07 -42.90
CA LEU A 203 4.88 -25.13 -43.69
C LEU A 203 5.09 -24.68 -45.13
N THR A 204 5.90 -23.67 -45.38
CA THR A 204 6.25 -23.20 -46.73
C THR A 204 7.06 -24.26 -47.50
N ARG A 205 8.00 -24.93 -46.83
CA ARG A 205 8.79 -26.02 -47.40
C ARG A 205 7.92 -27.24 -47.76
N ALA A 206 6.96 -27.58 -46.90
CA ALA A 206 6.03 -28.69 -47.14
C ALA A 206 5.03 -28.40 -48.30
N ALA A 207 4.65 -27.13 -48.50
CA ALA A 207 3.78 -26.70 -49.58
C ALA A 207 4.51 -26.59 -50.93
N GLY A 208 5.80 -26.24 -50.93
CA GLY A 208 6.62 -26.18 -52.16
C GLY A 208 6.94 -27.54 -52.76
N GLY A 209 7.20 -28.54 -51.91
CA GLY A 209 7.50 -29.93 -52.39
C GLY A 209 6.35 -30.71 -52.99
N ARG A 210 5.10 -30.19 -52.96
CA ARG A 210 3.92 -30.79 -53.57
C ARG A 210 3.63 -30.33 -55.02
N ARG A 211 4.42 -29.40 -55.53
CA ARG A 211 4.20 -28.86 -56.90
C ARG A 211 5.18 -29.41 -57.94
N GLU A 212 6.11 -30.26 -57.52
CA GLU A 212 7.10 -30.86 -58.44
C GLU A 212 6.96 -32.39 -58.57
N GLY A 213 5.84 -32.98 -58.20
CA GLY A 213 5.44 -34.35 -58.48
C GLY A 213 4.11 -34.36 -59.21
#